data_3093f4ff5f33edd1efbc58d6ed7d40ba
#
_entry.id   3093f4ff5f33edd1efbc58d6ed7d40ba
#
_cell.length_a   1.000
_cell.length_b   1.000
_cell.length_c   1.000
_cell.angle_alpha   90.00
_cell.angle_beta   90.00
_cell.angle_gamma   90.00
#
_symmetry.space_group_name_H-M   'P 1'
#
loop_
_entity.id
_entity.type
_entity.pdbx_description
1 polymer ?
#
loop_
_entity_poly.entity_id
_entity_poly.type
_entity_poly.pdbx_seq_one_letter_code
_entity_poly.pdbx_strand_id
1 'polypeptide(L)'
;MTHRLRLRDRRELETIAIEHEGQRFKVGLGREDADSPVVEVWLNAQKVNSPIDVLASDGAILMSMLIQYGCPADEIVKSMKHNSDGKPASPLGVAAQLVADTFKEKADV
;
A
#
# COMPACT_ATOMS: atom_id res chain seq x y z
N MET A 1 -12.50 -6.79 -14.72
CA MET A 1 -12.61 -5.62 -13.82
C MET A 1 -13.39 -4.53 -14.51
N THR A 2 -14.65 -4.40 -14.16
CA THR A 2 -15.53 -3.44 -14.83
C THR A 2 -15.82 -2.20 -13.99
N HIS A 3 -15.76 -2.31 -12.67
CA HIS A 3 -16.11 -1.22 -11.79
C HIS A 3 -15.10 -1.08 -10.66
N ARG A 4 -14.71 0.15 -10.41
CA ARG A 4 -13.90 0.49 -9.25
C ARG A 4 -14.80 0.54 -8.01
N LEU A 5 -14.33 -0.03 -6.91
CA LEU A 5 -15.02 0.07 -5.63
C LEU A 5 -15.21 1.54 -5.24
N ARG A 6 -16.45 1.90 -4.89
CA ARG A 6 -16.75 3.25 -4.40
C ARG A 6 -16.58 3.28 -2.89
N LEU A 7 -15.69 4.14 -2.41
CA LEU A 7 -15.35 4.23 -0.99
C LEU A 7 -16.36 5.09 -0.23
N ARG A 8 -16.62 4.73 1.03
CA ARG A 8 -17.43 5.54 1.93
C ARG A 8 -16.64 6.75 2.41
N ASP A 9 -17.33 7.80 2.82
CA ASP A 9 -16.69 9.02 3.34
C ASP A 9 -15.95 8.77 4.65
N ARG A 10 -16.49 7.91 5.51
CA ARG A 10 -15.84 7.49 6.75
C ARG A 10 -15.20 6.13 6.57
N ARG A 11 -13.89 6.07 6.78
CA ARG A 11 -13.12 4.84 6.65
C ARG A 11 -12.15 4.72 7.82
N GLU A 12 -11.84 3.50 8.19
CA GLU A 12 -10.80 3.22 9.17
C GLU A 12 -9.44 3.43 8.51
N LEU A 13 -8.56 4.15 9.20
CA LEU A 13 -7.22 4.45 8.71
C LEU A 13 -6.18 4.01 9.74
N GLU A 14 -5.22 3.23 9.28
CA GLU A 14 -4.05 2.84 10.06
C GLU A 14 -2.82 3.48 9.44
N THR A 15 -1.95 4.08 10.26
CA THR A 15 -0.72 4.68 9.78
C THR A 15 0.47 3.92 10.34
N ILE A 16 1.38 3.51 9.46
CA ILE A 16 2.56 2.73 9.81
C ILE A 16 3.80 3.50 9.35
N ALA A 17 4.75 3.71 10.26
CA ALA A 17 6.04 4.29 9.89
C ALA A 17 6.97 3.18 9.39
N ILE A 18 7.61 3.42 8.26
CA ILE A 18 8.61 2.50 7.71
C ILE A 18 9.91 3.25 7.43
N GLU A 19 10.99 2.49 7.35
CA GLU A 19 12.28 3.01 6.92
C GLU A 19 12.77 2.15 5.76
N HIS A 20 13.24 2.80 4.70
CA HIS A 20 13.75 2.13 3.52
C HIS A 20 15.02 2.85 3.05
N GLU A 21 16.13 2.12 3.07
CA GLU A 21 17.44 2.67 2.66
C GLU A 21 17.78 3.97 3.37
N GLY A 22 17.54 4.03 4.67
CA GLY A 22 17.85 5.19 5.49
C GLY A 22 16.84 6.32 5.42
N GLN A 23 15.80 6.20 4.63
CA GLN A 23 14.76 7.21 4.50
C GLN A 23 13.46 6.77 5.18
N ARG A 24 12.80 7.72 5.81
CA ARG A 24 11.54 7.45 6.53
C ARG A 24 10.33 7.77 5.67
N PHE A 25 9.34 6.89 5.75
CA PHE A 25 8.07 7.03 5.05
C PHE A 25 6.94 6.70 6.01
N LYS A 26 5.75 7.20 5.68
CA LYS A 26 4.52 6.81 6.35
C LYS A 26 3.63 6.12 5.35
N VAL A 27 3.13 4.94 5.74
CA VAL A 27 2.16 4.18 4.95
C VAL A 27 0.81 4.31 5.64
N GLY A 28 -0.20 4.73 4.90
CA GLY A 28 -1.58 4.73 5.37
C GLY A 28 -2.33 3.58 4.73
N LEU A 29 -3.04 2.80 5.54
CA LEU A 29 -3.87 1.69 5.07
C LEU A 29 -5.31 2.02 5.42
N GLY A 30 -6.16 2.15 4.41
CA GLY A 30 -7.57 2.49 4.59
C GLY A 30 -8.47 1.30 4.36
N ARG A 31 -9.47 1.14 5.24
CA ARG A 31 -10.48 0.09 5.19
C ARG A 31 -11.86 0.73 5.27
N GLU A 32 -12.87 0.03 4.75
CA GLU A 32 -14.27 0.45 4.91
C GLU A 32 -14.66 0.46 6.40
N ASP A 33 -14.23 -0.58 7.12
CA ASP A 33 -14.37 -0.69 8.57
C ASP A 33 -13.23 -1.57 9.10
N ALA A 34 -13.17 -1.75 10.43
CA ALA A 34 -12.06 -2.43 11.09
C ALA A 34 -11.87 -3.88 10.62
N ASP A 35 -12.93 -4.55 10.17
CA ASP A 35 -12.89 -5.94 9.77
C ASP A 35 -12.79 -6.13 8.25
N SER A 36 -12.85 -5.06 7.49
CA SER A 36 -12.79 -5.11 6.03
C SER A 36 -11.35 -5.14 5.53
N PRO A 37 -11.14 -5.66 4.31
CA PRO A 37 -9.79 -5.63 3.72
C PRO A 37 -9.35 -4.21 3.39
N VAL A 38 -8.03 -4.02 3.26
CA VAL A 38 -7.46 -2.75 2.83
C VAL A 38 -7.92 -2.45 1.41
N VAL A 39 -8.47 -1.26 1.20
CA VAL A 39 -8.96 -0.81 -0.11
C VAL A 39 -8.26 0.46 -0.60
N GLU A 40 -7.43 1.05 0.24
CA GLU A 40 -6.75 2.30 -0.09
C GLU A 40 -5.39 2.35 0.60
N VAL A 41 -4.40 2.87 -0.11
CA VAL A 41 -3.03 2.97 0.39
C VAL A 41 -2.53 4.39 0.15
N TRP A 42 -1.88 4.96 1.15
CA TRP A 42 -1.14 6.22 1.04
C TRP A 42 0.32 5.94 1.34
N LEU A 43 1.20 6.68 0.69
CA LEU A 43 2.63 6.60 0.96
C LEU A 43 3.23 7.99 0.83
N ASN A 44 3.83 8.46 1.91
CA ASN A 44 4.44 9.79 1.95
C ASN A 44 5.85 9.70 2.50
N ALA A 45 6.77 10.46 1.90
CA ALA A 45 8.12 10.59 2.43
C ALA A 45 8.14 11.64 3.53
N GLN A 46 9.18 11.61 4.36
CA GLN A 46 9.35 12.58 5.44
C GLN A 46 9.42 14.01 4.92
N LYS A 47 10.13 14.23 3.81
CA LYS A 47 10.22 15.55 3.18
C LYS A 47 9.05 15.73 2.22
N VAL A 48 8.08 16.52 2.65
CA VAL A 48 6.85 16.79 1.88
C VAL A 48 7.17 17.47 0.54
N ASN A 49 6.53 17.00 -0.50
CA ASN A 49 6.66 17.52 -1.89
C ASN A 49 8.07 17.40 -2.48
N SER A 50 8.95 16.60 -1.89
CA SER A 50 10.20 16.21 -2.54
C SER A 50 9.89 15.29 -3.73
N PRO A 51 10.82 15.13 -4.69
CA PRO A 51 10.59 14.21 -5.82
C PRO A 51 10.22 12.80 -5.38
N ILE A 52 10.87 12.28 -4.34
CA ILE A 52 10.56 10.94 -3.85
C ILE A 52 9.17 10.89 -3.20
N ASP A 53 8.76 11.95 -2.51
CA ASP A 53 7.42 12.01 -1.92
C ASP A 53 6.34 11.99 -3.00
N VAL A 54 6.51 12.79 -4.06
CA VAL A 54 5.55 12.84 -5.16
C VAL A 54 5.45 11.50 -5.87
N LEU A 55 6.58 10.85 -6.17
CA LEU A 55 6.60 9.54 -6.81
C LEU A 55 5.96 8.47 -5.93
N ALA A 56 6.26 8.49 -4.64
CA ALA A 56 5.69 7.54 -3.70
C ALA A 56 4.18 7.72 -3.59
N SER A 57 3.72 8.97 -3.49
CA SER A 57 2.30 9.29 -3.40
C SER A 57 1.54 8.88 -4.66
N ASP A 58 2.07 9.18 -5.84
CA ASP A 58 1.45 8.77 -7.10
C ASP A 58 1.39 7.25 -7.23
N GLY A 59 2.47 6.57 -6.83
CA GLY A 59 2.50 5.11 -6.84
C GLY A 59 1.43 4.51 -5.94
N ALA A 60 1.23 5.09 -4.75
CA ALA A 60 0.19 4.63 -3.83
C ALA A 60 -1.21 4.86 -4.39
N ILE A 61 -1.42 5.97 -5.10
CA ILE A 61 -2.69 6.23 -5.79
C ILE A 61 -2.97 5.13 -6.81
N LEU A 62 -1.98 4.80 -7.65
CA LEU A 62 -2.13 3.73 -8.64
C LEU A 62 -2.38 2.37 -7.99
N MET A 63 -1.67 2.08 -6.90
CA MET A 63 -1.89 0.84 -6.13
C MET A 63 -3.32 0.77 -5.59
N SER A 64 -3.81 1.88 -5.03
CA SER A 64 -5.18 1.94 -4.52
C SER A 64 -6.20 1.66 -5.62
N MET A 65 -6.00 2.23 -6.80
CA MET A 65 -6.88 1.99 -7.94
C MET A 65 -6.87 0.52 -8.34
N LEU A 66 -5.69 -0.11 -8.39
CA LEU A 66 -5.58 -1.54 -8.70
C LEU A 66 -6.37 -2.38 -7.71
N ILE A 67 -6.20 -2.12 -6.41
CA ILE A 67 -6.90 -2.85 -5.35
C ILE A 67 -8.42 -2.67 -5.51
N GLN A 68 -8.86 -1.44 -5.75
CA GLN A 68 -10.28 -1.12 -5.88
C GLN A 68 -10.93 -1.73 -7.13
N TYR A 69 -10.12 -2.02 -8.15
CA TYR A 69 -10.59 -2.75 -9.34
C TYR A 69 -10.48 -4.27 -9.19
N GLY A 70 -10.03 -4.75 -8.02
CA GLY A 70 -10.00 -6.16 -7.72
C GLY A 70 -8.67 -6.86 -7.94
N CYS A 71 -7.58 -6.12 -8.18
CA CYS A 71 -6.27 -6.73 -8.31
C CYS A 71 -5.82 -7.27 -6.95
N PRO A 72 -5.46 -8.56 -6.83
CA PRO A 72 -4.97 -9.10 -5.57
C PRO A 72 -3.66 -8.45 -5.16
N ALA A 73 -3.51 -8.20 -3.86
CA ALA A 73 -2.28 -7.58 -3.33
C ALA A 73 -1.04 -8.43 -3.64
N ASP A 74 -1.16 -9.76 -3.62
CA ASP A 74 -0.05 -10.66 -3.96
C ASP A 74 0.45 -10.44 -5.39
N GLU A 75 -0.44 -10.15 -6.32
CA GLU A 75 -0.05 -9.86 -7.71
C GLU A 75 0.73 -8.56 -7.80
N ILE A 76 0.34 -7.57 -7.02
CA ILE A 76 1.06 -6.29 -6.96
C ILE A 76 2.48 -6.52 -6.45
N VAL A 77 2.62 -7.25 -5.34
CA VAL A 77 3.93 -7.56 -4.75
C VAL A 77 4.83 -8.27 -5.76
N LYS A 78 4.32 -9.32 -6.41
CA LYS A 78 5.09 -10.11 -7.37
C LYS A 78 5.55 -9.30 -8.57
N SER A 79 4.78 -8.30 -8.96
CA SER A 79 5.07 -7.49 -10.14
C SER A 79 6.10 -6.42 -9.90
N MET A 80 6.40 -6.11 -8.64
CA MET A 80 7.33 -5.05 -8.27
C MET A 80 8.75 -5.57 -8.17
N LYS A 81 9.71 -4.64 -8.22
CA LYS A 81 11.12 -5.00 -8.16
C LYS A 81 11.53 -5.46 -6.76
N HIS A 82 12.38 -6.46 -6.72
CA HIS A 82 12.94 -7.00 -5.48
C HIS A 82 14.47 -7.00 -5.57
N ASN A 83 15.09 -6.90 -4.40
CA ASN A 83 16.53 -7.07 -4.27
C ASN A 83 16.90 -8.55 -4.37
N SER A 84 18.19 -8.84 -4.50
CA SER A 84 18.69 -10.21 -4.60
C SER A 84 18.33 -11.06 -3.37
N ASP A 85 18.09 -10.43 -2.22
CA ASP A 85 17.68 -11.12 -0.99
C ASP A 85 16.17 -11.41 -0.93
N GLY A 86 15.42 -11.04 -1.96
CA GLY A 86 13.98 -11.25 -2.04
C GLY A 86 13.12 -10.16 -1.40
N LYS A 87 13.75 -9.15 -0.80
CA LYS A 87 13.01 -8.05 -0.19
C LYS A 87 12.61 -6.99 -1.22
N PRO A 88 11.50 -6.26 -0.99
CA PRO A 88 11.10 -5.19 -1.90
C PRO A 88 12.21 -4.17 -2.08
N ALA A 89 12.44 -3.74 -3.33
CA ALA A 89 13.50 -2.81 -3.67
C ALA A 89 13.08 -1.33 -3.52
N SER A 90 11.81 -1.07 -3.25
CA SER A 90 11.29 0.29 -3.15
C SER A 90 10.36 0.45 -1.95
N PRO A 91 10.17 1.68 -1.46
CA PRO A 91 9.17 1.94 -0.42
C PRO A 91 7.77 1.53 -0.86
N LEU A 92 7.45 1.70 -2.14
CA LEU A 92 6.17 1.30 -2.69
C LEU A 92 5.98 -0.21 -2.62
N GLY A 93 7.04 -0.99 -2.89
CA GLY A 93 7.04 -2.43 -2.73
C GLY A 93 6.83 -2.86 -1.29
N VAL A 94 7.43 -2.14 -0.34
CA VAL A 94 7.21 -2.39 1.10
C VAL A 94 5.75 -2.15 1.45
N ALA A 95 5.15 -1.06 0.96
CA ALA A 95 3.74 -0.77 1.19
C ALA A 95 2.84 -1.88 0.62
N ALA A 96 3.14 -2.37 -0.57
CA ALA A 96 2.39 -3.47 -1.19
C ALA A 96 2.49 -4.74 -0.33
N GLN A 97 3.67 -5.03 0.21
CA GLN A 97 3.87 -6.19 1.08
C GLN A 97 3.05 -6.07 2.36
N LEU A 98 3.00 -4.88 2.96
CA LEU A 98 2.16 -4.64 4.14
C LEU A 98 0.68 -4.93 3.85
N VAL A 99 0.19 -4.49 2.69
CA VAL A 99 -1.19 -4.77 2.28
C VAL A 99 -1.40 -6.29 2.15
N ALA A 100 -0.50 -6.98 1.46
CA ALA A 100 -0.60 -8.43 1.28
C ALA A 100 -0.57 -9.17 2.63
N ASP A 101 0.25 -8.72 3.57
CA ASP A 101 0.36 -9.32 4.89
C ASP A 101 -0.93 -9.18 5.70
N THR A 102 -1.68 -8.08 5.54
CA THR A 102 -2.96 -7.93 6.23
C THR A 102 -3.98 -8.99 5.80
N PHE A 103 -3.96 -9.39 4.54
CA PHE A 103 -4.82 -10.48 4.05
C PHE A 103 -4.42 -11.82 4.63
N LYS A 104 -3.11 -12.09 4.76
CA LYS A 104 -2.60 -13.32 5.37
C LYS A 104 -2.99 -13.43 6.84
N GLU A 105 -2.86 -12.35 7.59
CA GLU A 105 -3.24 -12.32 9.01
C GLU A 105 -4.70 -12.68 9.20
N LYS A 106 -5.59 -12.19 8.34
CA LYS A 106 -7.01 -12.52 8.39
C LYS A 106 -7.28 -13.97 8.02
N ALA A 107 -6.52 -14.52 7.08
CA ALA A 107 -6.69 -15.90 6.64
C ALA A 107 -6.26 -16.92 7.71
N ASP A 108 -5.34 -16.53 8.59
CA ASP A 108 -4.80 -17.40 9.64
C ASP A 108 -5.63 -17.42 10.93
N VAL A 109 -6.71 -16.66 10.98
CA VAL A 109 -7.57 -16.55 12.17
C VAL A 109 -8.74 -17.53 12.16
#